data_06228a2a867417fec72593a806276365
#
_entry.id   06228a2a867417fec72593a806276365
#
_cell.length_a   1.000
_cell.length_b   1.000
_cell.length_c   1.000
_cell.angle_alpha   90.00
_cell.angle_beta   90.00
_cell.angle_gamma   90.00
#
_symmetry.space_group_name_H-M   'P 1'
#
loop_
_entity.id
_entity.type
_entity.pdbx_description
1 polymer ?
#
loop_
_entity_poly.entity_id
_entity_poly.type
_entity_poly.pdbx_seq_one_letter_code
_entity_poly.pdbx_strand_id
1 'polypeptide(L)'
;MEEIKTPEGGSIIPVSIETEMQKSYIDYSMSVIVARALPDVRDGLKPVHRRILYSMEEKGLHAGGKTRKCATVVGDVLGSYHPHGDSSVYDALVRLGQHFSMRYMPITKQGNFGGIDGSPAAA
;
A
#
# COMPACT_ATOMS: atom_id res chain seq x y z
N MET A 1 13.80 -36.85 -10.19
CA MET A 1 14.90 -36.45 -9.25
C MET A 1 15.20 -37.65 -8.37
N GLU A 2 16.44 -38.10 -8.32
CA GLU A 2 16.81 -39.23 -7.47
C GLU A 2 16.85 -38.78 -6.01
N GLU A 3 16.16 -39.53 -5.16
CA GLU A 3 16.16 -39.35 -3.72
C GLU A 3 17.33 -40.09 -3.11
N ILE A 4 18.21 -39.40 -2.40
CA ILE A 4 19.36 -39.97 -1.71
C ILE A 4 18.97 -40.25 -0.26
N LYS A 5 18.91 -41.54 0.12
CA LYS A 5 18.62 -41.92 1.50
C LYS A 5 19.86 -41.77 2.37
N THR A 6 19.71 -41.14 3.53
CA THR A 6 20.77 -41.06 4.52
C THR A 6 20.78 -42.27 5.47
N PRO A 7 21.94 -42.61 6.06
CA PRO A 7 22.02 -43.74 7.02
C PRO A 7 21.11 -43.59 8.23
N GLU A 8 20.69 -42.38 8.56
CA GLU A 8 19.85 -42.05 9.71
C GLU A 8 18.35 -42.09 9.42
N GLY A 9 17.95 -42.58 8.24
CA GLY A 9 16.55 -42.70 7.84
C GLY A 9 15.93 -41.43 7.24
N GLY A 10 16.73 -40.39 7.06
CA GLY A 10 16.31 -39.20 6.31
C GLY A 10 16.48 -39.36 4.79
N SER A 11 15.95 -38.43 4.03
CA SER A 11 16.18 -38.37 2.59
C SER A 11 16.66 -36.99 2.17
N ILE A 12 17.56 -36.98 1.19
CA ILE A 12 18.07 -35.74 0.58
C ILE A 12 17.52 -35.68 -0.84
N ILE A 13 16.75 -34.66 -1.13
CA ILE A 13 16.22 -34.40 -2.46
C ILE A 13 17.06 -33.28 -3.08
N PRO A 14 17.87 -33.58 -4.12
CA PRO A 14 18.64 -32.53 -4.77
C PRO A 14 17.70 -31.58 -5.54
N VAL A 15 17.88 -30.28 -5.34
CA VAL A 15 17.18 -29.23 -6.05
C VAL A 15 18.17 -28.32 -6.75
N SER A 16 17.80 -27.81 -7.93
CA SER A 16 18.59 -26.81 -8.63
C SER A 16 18.50 -25.48 -7.87
N ILE A 17 19.65 -24.84 -7.60
CA ILE A 17 19.72 -23.53 -6.99
C ILE A 17 18.93 -22.51 -7.82
N GLU A 18 19.06 -22.58 -9.13
CA GLU A 18 18.37 -21.69 -10.06
C GLU A 18 16.84 -21.83 -9.96
N THR A 19 16.33 -23.06 -9.95
CA THR A 19 14.90 -23.33 -9.79
C THR A 19 14.39 -22.86 -8.42
N GLU A 20 15.13 -23.12 -7.35
CA GLU A 20 14.76 -22.72 -6.00
C GLU A 20 14.76 -21.19 -5.84
N MET A 21 15.73 -20.49 -6.41
CA MET A 21 15.78 -19.02 -6.41
C MET A 21 14.62 -18.43 -7.19
N GLN A 22 14.27 -18.98 -8.36
CA GLN A 22 13.12 -18.52 -9.14
C GLN A 22 11.82 -18.69 -8.38
N LYS A 23 11.61 -19.85 -7.76
CA LYS A 23 10.43 -20.12 -6.93
C LYS A 23 10.33 -19.17 -5.77
N SER A 24 11.42 -18.99 -5.01
CA SER A 24 11.45 -18.08 -3.85
C SER A 24 11.20 -16.62 -4.26
N TYR A 25 11.73 -16.19 -5.39
CA TYR A 25 11.49 -14.86 -5.94
C TYR A 25 10.02 -14.66 -6.33
N ILE A 26 9.41 -15.64 -6.99
CA ILE A 26 7.99 -15.59 -7.37
C ILE A 26 7.11 -15.54 -6.11
N ASP A 27 7.36 -16.41 -5.14
CA ASP A 27 6.61 -16.43 -3.89
C ASP A 27 6.70 -15.09 -3.14
N TYR A 28 7.91 -14.51 -3.05
CA TYR A 28 8.13 -13.20 -2.45
C TYR A 28 7.40 -12.08 -3.21
N SER A 29 7.55 -12.06 -4.54
CA SER A 29 6.92 -11.04 -5.39
C SER A 29 5.40 -11.10 -5.29
N MET A 30 4.81 -12.29 -5.31
CA MET A 30 3.37 -12.46 -5.14
C MET A 30 2.89 -12.01 -3.76
N SER A 31 3.62 -12.33 -2.69
CA SER A 31 3.29 -11.88 -1.33
C SER A 31 3.28 -10.36 -1.22
N VAL A 32 4.28 -9.69 -1.82
CA VAL A 32 4.36 -8.22 -1.84
C VAL A 32 3.22 -7.63 -2.66
N ILE A 33 2.93 -8.16 -3.84
CA ILE A 33 1.85 -7.69 -4.71
C ILE A 33 0.50 -7.85 -4.02
N VAL A 34 0.22 -9.01 -3.44
CA VAL A 34 -1.03 -9.26 -2.70
C VAL A 34 -1.18 -8.29 -1.53
N ALA A 35 -0.12 -8.10 -0.75
CA ALA A 35 -0.16 -7.18 0.40
C ALA A 35 -0.42 -5.73 -0.01
N ARG A 36 0.08 -5.28 -1.17
CA ARG A 36 -0.05 -3.89 -1.65
C ARG A 36 -1.28 -3.63 -2.50
N ALA A 37 -1.69 -4.61 -3.30
CA ALA A 37 -2.70 -4.43 -4.33
C ALA A 37 -4.12 -4.74 -3.86
N LEU A 38 -4.29 -5.68 -2.93
CA LEU A 38 -5.61 -6.13 -2.50
C LEU A 38 -6.08 -5.36 -1.27
N PRO A 39 -7.31 -4.83 -1.30
CA PRO A 39 -7.94 -4.23 -0.12
C PRO A 39 -8.18 -5.26 0.97
N ASP A 40 -8.14 -4.84 2.23
CA ASP A 40 -8.53 -5.67 3.36
C ASP A 40 -10.04 -5.98 3.28
N VAL A 41 -10.41 -7.24 3.49
CA VAL A 41 -11.81 -7.68 3.42
C VAL A 41 -12.70 -7.01 4.47
N ARG A 42 -12.13 -6.55 5.58
CA ARG A 42 -12.85 -5.94 6.70
C ARG A 42 -13.27 -4.50 6.43
N ASP A 43 -12.39 -3.69 5.86
CA ASP A 43 -12.59 -2.25 5.71
C ASP A 43 -12.32 -1.71 4.29
N GLY A 44 -11.85 -2.56 3.39
CA GLY A 44 -11.56 -2.17 2.01
C GLY A 44 -10.31 -1.30 1.85
N LEU A 45 -9.47 -1.17 2.87
CA LEU A 45 -8.28 -0.34 2.82
C LEU A 45 -7.06 -1.14 2.35
N LYS A 46 -6.29 -0.56 1.44
CA LYS A 46 -4.94 -1.00 1.12
C LYS A 46 -3.96 -0.46 2.17
N PRO A 47 -2.75 -1.04 2.31
CA PRO A 47 -1.77 -0.56 3.30
C PRO A 47 -1.46 0.94 3.21
N VAL A 48 -1.36 1.51 2.01
CA VAL A 48 -1.11 2.95 1.83
C VAL A 48 -2.26 3.80 2.38
N HIS A 49 -3.51 3.41 2.16
CA HIS A 49 -4.68 4.12 2.69
C HIS A 49 -4.70 4.09 4.21
N ARG A 50 -4.41 2.94 4.79
CA ARG A 50 -4.33 2.76 6.25
C ARG A 50 -3.26 3.63 6.87
N ARG A 51 -2.09 3.71 6.26
CA ARG A 51 -0.97 4.56 6.71
C ARG A 51 -1.32 6.04 6.63
N ILE A 52 -1.99 6.46 5.58
CA ILE A 52 -2.47 7.85 5.44
C ILE A 52 -3.45 8.20 6.56
N LEU A 53 -4.48 7.40 6.76
CA LEU A 53 -5.50 7.65 7.78
C LEU A 53 -4.92 7.60 9.19
N TYR A 54 -4.03 6.67 9.47
CA TYR A 54 -3.35 6.55 10.76
C TYR A 54 -2.44 7.76 11.03
N SER A 55 -1.67 8.20 10.04
CA SER A 55 -0.84 9.40 10.15
C SER A 55 -1.68 10.66 10.42
N MET A 56 -2.82 10.79 9.75
CA MET A 56 -3.75 11.89 9.98
C MET A 56 -4.32 11.86 11.41
N GLU A 57 -4.67 10.69 11.92
CA GLU A 57 -5.13 10.51 13.29
C GLU A 57 -4.07 10.93 14.31
N GLU A 58 -2.82 10.48 14.13
CA GLU A 58 -1.70 10.87 15.00
C GLU A 58 -1.43 12.37 15.03
N LYS A 59 -1.67 13.05 13.92
CA LYS A 59 -1.49 14.51 13.80
C LYS A 59 -2.73 15.31 14.21
N GLY A 60 -3.75 14.65 14.73
CA GLY A 60 -4.97 15.29 15.18
C GLY A 60 -5.86 15.85 14.08
N LEU A 61 -5.76 15.30 12.87
CA LEU A 61 -6.61 15.68 11.75
C LEU A 61 -7.92 14.91 11.79
N HIS A 62 -8.88 15.42 12.57
CA HIS A 62 -10.19 14.81 12.76
C HIS A 62 -11.27 15.52 11.95
N ALA A 63 -12.41 14.85 11.80
CA ALA A 63 -13.59 15.44 11.18
C ALA A 63 -13.99 16.74 11.89
N GLY A 64 -14.28 17.78 11.10
CA GLY A 64 -14.63 19.10 11.63
C GLY A 64 -13.45 19.95 12.11
N GLY A 65 -12.22 19.43 12.05
CA GLY A 65 -11.01 20.17 12.39
C GLY A 65 -10.49 21.03 11.23
N LYS A 66 -9.37 21.71 11.48
CA LYS A 66 -8.70 22.52 10.46
C LYS A 66 -8.07 21.63 9.39
N THR A 67 -8.17 22.06 8.15
CA THR A 67 -7.51 21.39 7.03
C THR A 67 -6.00 21.64 7.06
N ARG A 68 -5.25 20.70 6.50
CA ARG A 68 -3.80 20.78 6.32
C ARG A 68 -3.45 20.59 4.85
N LYS A 69 -2.30 21.08 4.46
CA LYS A 69 -1.79 20.86 3.08
C LYS A 69 -1.55 19.38 2.82
N CYS A 70 -1.91 18.90 1.63
CA CYS A 70 -1.64 17.51 1.22
C CYS A 70 -0.15 17.16 1.34
N ALA A 71 0.74 18.08 1.00
CA ALA A 71 2.18 17.89 1.13
C ALA A 71 2.62 17.58 2.57
N THR A 72 1.97 18.16 3.56
CA THR A 72 2.27 17.86 4.98
C THR A 72 1.90 16.42 5.32
N VAL A 73 0.71 15.98 4.92
CA VAL A 73 0.26 14.60 5.18
C VAL A 73 1.14 13.59 4.44
N VAL A 74 1.45 13.85 3.17
CA VAL A 74 2.33 13.00 2.37
C VAL A 74 3.71 12.90 2.99
N GLY A 75 4.29 14.01 3.43
CA GLY A 75 5.60 14.03 4.10
C GLY A 75 5.61 13.24 5.39
N ASP A 76 4.59 13.35 6.21
CA ASP A 76 4.45 12.58 7.46
C ASP A 76 4.37 11.07 7.20
N VAL A 77 3.62 10.66 6.19
CA VAL A 77 3.49 9.24 5.80
C VAL A 77 4.83 8.69 5.32
N LEU A 78 5.50 9.41 4.44
CA LEU A 78 6.81 8.99 3.89
C LEU A 78 7.87 8.89 4.98
N GLY A 79 7.89 9.83 5.90
CA GLY A 79 8.89 9.88 6.97
C GLY A 79 8.74 8.78 8.01
N SER A 80 7.52 8.28 8.23
CA SER A 80 7.22 7.40 9.36
C SER A 80 6.73 6.00 8.97
N TYR A 81 5.98 5.86 7.88
CA TYR A 81 5.20 4.64 7.62
C TYR A 81 5.37 4.04 6.24
N HIS A 82 5.79 4.80 5.26
CA HIS A 82 5.77 4.35 3.87
C HIS A 82 7.07 4.71 3.14
N PRO A 83 7.98 3.74 2.90
CA PRO A 83 9.30 4.00 2.31
C PRO A 83 9.28 4.15 0.78
N HIS A 84 8.14 4.39 0.17
CA HIS A 84 7.98 4.55 -1.28
C HIS A 84 7.88 6.02 -1.68
N GLY A 85 7.90 6.29 -3.01
CA GLY A 85 7.89 7.65 -3.54
C GLY A 85 6.66 8.47 -3.16
N ASP A 86 6.84 9.79 -3.09
CA ASP A 86 5.81 10.75 -2.70
C ASP A 86 4.60 10.78 -3.65
N SER A 87 4.80 10.58 -4.95
CA SER A 87 3.72 10.59 -5.94
C SER A 87 2.69 9.50 -5.69
N SER A 88 3.12 8.30 -5.28
CA SER A 88 2.20 7.20 -4.98
C SER A 88 1.34 7.48 -3.75
N VAL A 89 1.91 8.08 -2.72
CA VAL A 89 1.18 8.48 -1.51
C VAL A 89 0.21 9.63 -1.81
N TYR A 90 0.66 10.63 -2.56
CA TYR A 90 -0.17 11.75 -2.98
C TYR A 90 -1.38 11.30 -3.80
N ASP A 91 -1.18 10.44 -4.79
CA ASP A 91 -2.27 9.91 -5.62
C ASP A 91 -3.29 9.12 -4.79
N ALA A 92 -2.83 8.32 -3.84
CA ALA A 92 -3.71 7.58 -2.93
C ALA A 92 -4.51 8.52 -2.01
N LEU A 93 -3.86 9.54 -1.45
CA LEU A 93 -4.50 10.56 -0.61
C LEU A 93 -5.60 11.29 -1.38
N VAL A 94 -5.31 11.72 -2.60
CA VAL A 94 -6.25 12.43 -3.47
C VAL A 94 -7.49 11.59 -3.76
N ARG A 95 -7.32 10.30 -4.08
CA ARG A 95 -8.44 9.40 -4.36
C ARG A 95 -9.37 9.25 -3.16
N LEU A 96 -8.86 9.25 -1.95
CA LEU A 96 -9.68 9.18 -0.73
C LEU A 96 -10.58 10.41 -0.55
N GLY A 97 -10.25 11.53 -1.16
CA GLY A 97 -11.06 12.75 -1.16
C GLY A 97 -11.88 13.00 -2.43
N GLN A 98 -11.93 12.04 -3.35
CA GLN A 98 -12.70 12.17 -4.60
C GLN A 98 -14.06 11.48 -4.48
N HIS A 99 -15.15 12.24 -4.61
CA HIS A 99 -16.52 11.72 -4.52
C HIS A 99 -16.87 10.72 -5.64
N PHE A 100 -16.18 10.83 -6.80
CA PHE A 100 -16.38 9.92 -7.94
C PHE A 100 -15.51 8.65 -7.85
N SER A 101 -14.53 8.61 -6.94
CA SER A 101 -13.66 7.44 -6.70
C SER A 101 -14.10 6.62 -5.50
N MET A 102 -14.75 7.25 -4.53
CA MET A 102 -15.12 6.62 -3.26
C MET A 102 -16.62 6.72 -3.04
N ARG A 103 -17.25 5.64 -2.60
CA ARG A 103 -18.66 5.66 -2.20
C ARG A 103 -18.89 6.60 -1.02
N TYR A 104 -18.03 6.52 -0.02
CA TYR A 104 -17.96 7.44 1.10
C TYR A 104 -16.55 7.98 1.19
N MET A 105 -16.40 9.30 1.13
CA MET A 105 -15.09 9.93 1.20
C MET A 105 -14.56 9.90 2.64
N PRO A 106 -13.48 9.16 2.93
CA PRO A 106 -12.88 9.16 4.28
C PRO A 106 -12.16 10.47 4.61
N ILE A 107 -11.86 11.30 3.61
CA ILE A 107 -11.11 12.55 3.75
C ILE A 107 -11.96 13.70 3.23
N THR A 108 -12.10 14.74 4.05
CA THR A 108 -12.67 16.03 3.62
C THR A 108 -11.59 16.84 2.92
N LYS A 109 -11.89 17.25 1.71
CA LYS A 109 -10.94 17.95 0.86
C LYS A 109 -11.09 19.47 0.91
N GLN A 110 -9.97 20.15 0.68
CA GLN A 110 -9.93 21.57 0.33
C GLN A 110 -8.93 21.76 -0.82
N GLY A 111 -9.36 22.41 -1.87
CA GLY A 111 -8.56 22.60 -3.07
C GLY A 111 -8.96 21.67 -4.21
N ASN A 112 -8.12 21.62 -5.25
CA ASN A 112 -8.38 20.87 -6.48
C ASN A 112 -7.89 19.43 -6.36
N PHE A 113 -8.82 18.50 -6.16
CA PHE A 113 -8.56 17.05 -6.13
C PHE A 113 -8.85 16.36 -7.48
N GLY A 114 -8.86 17.12 -8.57
CA GLY A 114 -9.17 16.60 -9.88
C GLY A 114 -10.67 16.53 -10.14
N GLY A 115 -11.03 16.12 -11.34
CA GLY A 115 -12.40 16.05 -11.81
C GLY A 115 -12.74 14.72 -12.47
N ILE A 116 -14.01 14.40 -12.51
CA ILE A 116 -14.53 13.21 -13.21
C ILE A 116 -14.24 13.24 -14.72
N ASP A 117 -14.00 14.42 -15.28
CA ASP A 117 -13.61 14.67 -16.67
C ASP A 117 -12.16 14.31 -16.98
N GLY A 118 -11.40 13.84 -15.99
CA GLY A 118 -9.99 13.51 -16.12
C GLY A 118 -9.04 14.66 -15.80
N SER A 119 -9.54 15.80 -15.31
CA SER A 119 -8.68 16.90 -14.86
C SER A 119 -7.77 16.45 -13.73
N PRO A 120 -6.45 16.74 -13.79
CA PRO A 120 -5.52 16.32 -12.75
C PRO A 120 -5.72 17.10 -11.46
N ALA A 121 -5.38 16.44 -10.33
CA ALA A 121 -5.35 17.09 -9.03
C ALA A 121 -4.17 18.07 -8.92
N ALA A 122 -4.37 19.15 -8.21
CA ALA A 122 -3.35 20.18 -7.95
C ALA A 122 -3.49 20.75 -6.52
N ALA A 123 -3.69 19.87 -5.56
CA ALA A 123 -3.87 20.27 -4.16
C ALA A 123 -2.62 20.15 -3.31
#